data_8920af3145823ae47687cb089e320925
#
_entry.id   8920af3145823ae47687cb089e320925
#
_cell.length_a   1.000
_cell.length_b   1.000
_cell.length_c   1.000
_cell.angle_alpha   90.00
_cell.angle_beta   90.00
_cell.angle_gamma   90.00
#
_symmetry.space_group_name_H-M   'P 1'
#
loop_
_entity.id
_entity.type
_entity.pdbx_description
1 polymer ?
#
loop_
_entity_poly.entity_id
_entity_poly.type
_entity_poly.pdbx_seq_one_letter_code
_entity_poly.pdbx_strand_id
1 'polypeptide(L)'
;MGSEYLERDLGFYQDPGDVYTQIYNDLKNDYLTNFEFTKDHLDKAIVALPHRPITPGQQILTGLYSGVLLEILFERNKQENKPTRFHFNGQGTQFDYLFRHVRNFDELIIENFKGTRVCSRAAIHGGKGNLLVFLNNSDTKTKHASLGSEPGSYGGHVNSVFYINNDYNSMGSSIGDCGSVNFTIGVNNNGSQFNHHAHNGNNIATFLVDCIGEFILSGSDLTKLKSIYLSNITAESAFVNNKVKYCLLYKSRINEMGRILLTHPDNKAFFDKFDLCYSKTPNLAGKIKNKSRVRIKDINKDVLKIIELSKTLQNQSYPHIIKDIYKINKLLNKNKMRFAFPLLSDKELEAKIAWNEKYIIKK
;
A
#
# COMPACT_ATOMS: atom_id res chain seq x y z
N MET A 1 21.84 23.18 -11.68
CA MET A 1 21.64 21.72 -11.78
C MET A 1 20.17 21.38 -11.97
N GLY A 2 19.34 21.59 -12.49
CA GLY A 2 17.94 21.22 -12.71
C GLY A 2 17.41 21.62 -14.08
N SER A 3 18.00 22.61 -14.74
CA SER A 3 17.49 23.10 -16.00
C SER A 3 17.64 22.08 -17.14
N GLU A 4 18.72 21.36 -17.20
CA GLU A 4 18.99 20.34 -18.20
C GLU A 4 18.08 19.10 -18.11
N TYR A 5 17.50 18.84 -16.91
CA TYR A 5 16.50 17.78 -16.72
C TYR A 5 15.10 18.27 -17.00
N LEU A 6 14.83 19.56 -16.85
CA LEU A 6 13.53 20.17 -17.11
C LEU A 6 13.23 20.30 -18.62
N GLU A 7 14.25 20.33 -19.47
CA GLU A 7 14.09 20.32 -20.92
C GLU A 7 13.75 18.94 -21.48
N ARG A 8 14.01 17.86 -20.74
CA ARG A 8 13.47 16.55 -21.05
C ARG A 8 12.00 16.56 -20.66
N ASP A 9 11.13 16.35 -21.62
CA ASP A 9 9.69 16.18 -21.37
C ASP A 9 9.48 14.97 -20.47
N LEU A 10 9.53 15.19 -19.15
CA LEU A 10 9.17 14.22 -18.13
C LEU A 10 7.64 14.06 -18.18
N GLY A 11 7.15 13.60 -19.32
CA GLY A 11 5.75 13.31 -19.54
C GLY A 11 5.22 12.41 -18.43
N PHE A 12 3.95 12.58 -18.13
CA PHE A 12 3.21 11.90 -17.08
C PHE A 12 3.37 10.36 -17.08
N TYR A 13 3.67 9.77 -18.25
CA TYR A 13 3.77 8.32 -18.48
C TYR A 13 5.22 7.81 -18.64
N GLN A 14 6.23 8.67 -18.68
CA GLN A 14 7.61 8.22 -18.78
C GLN A 14 8.11 7.72 -17.42
N ASP A 15 8.86 6.63 -17.44
CA ASP A 15 9.55 6.15 -16.24
C ASP A 15 10.80 7.01 -15.99
N PRO A 16 10.82 7.87 -14.99
CA PRO A 16 11.98 8.73 -14.70
C PRO A 16 13.10 7.97 -13.96
N GLY A 17 13.16 6.64 -14.03
CA GLY A 17 14.14 5.83 -13.30
C GLY A 17 15.60 6.18 -13.63
N ASP A 18 15.89 6.52 -14.88
CA ASP A 18 17.23 6.97 -15.28
C ASP A 18 17.57 8.35 -14.70
N VAL A 19 16.60 9.28 -14.73
CA VAL A 19 16.75 10.61 -14.12
C VAL A 19 16.93 10.48 -12.60
N TYR A 20 16.16 9.62 -11.95
CA TYR A 20 16.34 9.34 -10.52
C TYR A 20 17.75 8.84 -10.21
N THR A 21 18.25 7.88 -10.99
CA THR A 21 19.59 7.32 -10.81
C THR A 21 20.67 8.38 -11.00
N GLN A 22 20.52 9.24 -11.99
CA GLN A 22 21.47 10.34 -12.25
C GLN A 22 21.46 11.34 -11.09
N ILE A 23 20.30 11.82 -10.63
CA ILE A 23 20.19 12.71 -9.45
C ILE A 23 20.84 12.07 -8.23
N TYR A 24 20.61 10.75 -8.01
CA TYR A 24 21.20 10.05 -6.90
C TYR A 24 22.72 10.04 -6.93
N ASN A 25 23.32 9.76 -8.10
CA ASN A 25 24.76 9.75 -8.27
C ASN A 25 25.38 11.13 -8.06
N ASP A 26 24.80 12.16 -8.67
CA ASP A 26 25.26 13.54 -8.54
C ASP A 26 25.20 14.02 -7.09
N LEU A 27 24.06 13.84 -6.42
CA LEU A 27 23.90 14.25 -5.03
C LEU A 27 24.86 13.50 -4.10
N LYS A 28 24.98 12.19 -4.26
CA LYS A 28 25.79 11.36 -3.39
C LYS A 28 27.27 11.64 -3.54
N ASN A 29 27.76 11.77 -4.78
CA ASN A 29 29.19 11.82 -5.09
C ASN A 29 29.73 13.27 -5.09
N ASP A 30 28.95 14.24 -5.55
CA ASP A 30 29.46 15.58 -5.77
C ASP A 30 29.03 16.59 -4.69
N TYR A 31 27.76 16.50 -4.23
CA TYR A 31 27.18 17.53 -3.36
C TYR A 31 27.12 17.17 -1.89
N LEU A 32 26.84 15.92 -1.58
CA LEU A 32 26.63 15.47 -0.20
C LEU A 32 27.80 14.69 0.37
N THR A 33 28.90 14.48 -0.38
CA THR A 33 30.04 13.67 0.06
C THR A 33 30.64 14.18 1.36
N ASN A 34 30.80 15.50 1.51
CA ASN A 34 31.40 16.13 2.68
C ASN A 34 30.38 16.91 3.53
N PHE A 35 29.10 16.73 3.27
CA PHE A 35 28.03 17.43 3.98
C PHE A 35 27.32 16.46 4.92
N GLU A 36 27.26 16.80 6.21
CA GLU A 36 26.46 16.06 7.19
C GLU A 36 24.98 16.29 6.96
N PHE A 37 24.40 15.50 6.03
CA PHE A 37 22.98 15.56 5.69
C PHE A 37 22.17 14.76 6.71
N THR A 38 21.24 15.44 7.38
CA THR A 38 20.41 14.87 8.46
C THR A 38 18.92 14.90 8.11
N LYS A 39 18.11 14.21 8.91
CA LYS A 39 16.63 14.26 8.79
C LYS A 39 16.11 15.70 8.92
N ASP A 40 16.67 16.52 9.83
CA ASP A 40 16.25 17.91 10.01
C ASP A 40 16.47 18.77 8.76
N HIS A 41 17.53 18.49 8.01
CA HIS A 41 17.76 19.14 6.72
C HIS A 41 16.69 18.77 5.70
N LEU A 42 16.31 17.49 5.66
CA LEU A 42 15.24 17.01 4.77
C LEU A 42 13.86 17.56 5.19
N ASP A 43 13.54 17.60 6.48
CA ASP A 43 12.30 18.19 7.00
C ASP A 43 12.18 19.66 6.57
N LYS A 44 13.24 20.46 6.75
CA LYS A 44 13.27 21.86 6.33
C LYS A 44 13.10 22.02 4.82
N ALA A 45 13.74 21.16 4.03
CA ALA A 45 13.60 21.16 2.58
C ALA A 45 12.15 20.86 2.15
N ILE A 46 11.51 19.86 2.75
CA ILE A 46 10.13 19.46 2.45
C ILE A 46 9.15 20.59 2.76
N VAL A 47 9.34 21.33 3.84
CA VAL A 47 8.48 22.47 4.19
C VAL A 47 8.73 23.68 3.29
N ALA A 48 9.98 23.95 2.91
CA ALA A 48 10.34 25.13 2.14
C ALA A 48 10.01 25.06 0.64
N LEU A 49 10.13 23.87 0.04
CA LEU A 49 10.01 23.68 -1.42
C LEU A 49 8.60 23.98 -1.98
N PRO A 50 7.49 23.61 -1.33
CA PRO A 50 6.15 23.83 -1.86
C PRO A 50 5.74 25.30 -1.96
N HIS A 51 6.39 26.19 -1.23
CA HIS A 51 6.05 27.62 -1.21
C HIS A 51 6.64 28.40 -2.42
N ARG A 52 7.36 27.73 -3.30
CA ARG A 52 7.88 28.33 -4.52
C ARG A 52 6.91 28.09 -5.67
N PRO A 53 6.64 29.09 -6.53
CA PRO A 53 5.91 28.88 -7.76
C PRO A 53 6.74 27.95 -8.66
N ILE A 54 6.24 26.75 -8.94
CA ILE A 54 6.93 25.75 -9.74
C ILE A 54 6.00 25.21 -10.82
N THR A 55 6.58 24.92 -11.99
CA THR A 55 5.87 24.28 -13.10
C THR A 55 5.59 22.80 -12.78
N PRO A 56 4.66 22.16 -13.50
CA PRO A 56 4.41 20.70 -13.31
C PRO A 56 5.66 19.84 -13.45
N GLY A 57 6.55 20.15 -14.40
CA GLY A 57 7.83 19.45 -14.56
C GLY A 57 8.76 19.63 -13.36
N GLN A 58 8.79 20.82 -12.80
CA GLN A 58 9.57 21.12 -11.58
C GLN A 58 8.99 20.40 -10.36
N GLN A 59 7.66 20.23 -10.27
CA GLN A 59 7.04 19.45 -9.20
C GLN A 59 7.50 17.99 -9.23
N ILE A 60 7.51 17.38 -10.43
CA ILE A 60 7.99 15.99 -10.60
C ILE A 60 9.45 15.89 -10.17
N LEU A 61 10.31 16.80 -10.64
CA LEU A 61 11.72 16.83 -10.32
C LEU A 61 11.95 17.00 -8.81
N THR A 62 11.23 17.92 -8.16
CA THR A 62 11.29 18.14 -6.71
C THR A 62 10.90 16.87 -5.94
N GLY A 63 9.88 16.15 -6.44
CA GLY A 63 9.48 14.86 -5.88
C GLY A 63 10.57 13.79 -6.00
N LEU A 64 11.27 13.71 -7.14
CA LEU A 64 12.41 12.80 -7.33
C LEU A 64 13.58 13.16 -6.40
N TYR A 65 13.92 14.44 -6.29
CA TYR A 65 14.95 14.93 -5.37
C TYR A 65 14.64 14.54 -3.92
N SER A 66 13.41 14.73 -3.48
CA SER A 66 13.02 14.34 -2.11
C SER A 66 13.18 12.84 -1.88
N GLY A 67 12.83 12.01 -2.88
CA GLY A 67 13.02 10.56 -2.83
C GLY A 67 14.48 10.16 -2.76
N VAL A 68 15.34 10.79 -3.58
CA VAL A 68 16.79 10.55 -3.56
C VAL A 68 17.42 10.96 -2.23
N LEU A 69 17.07 12.13 -1.72
CA LEU A 69 17.58 12.62 -0.43
C LEU A 69 17.20 11.67 0.72
N LEU A 70 15.97 11.15 0.70
CA LEU A 70 15.53 10.16 1.69
C LEU A 70 16.33 8.86 1.58
N GLU A 71 16.61 8.38 0.36
CA GLU A 71 17.40 7.16 0.13
C GLU A 71 18.85 7.33 0.60
N ILE A 72 19.49 8.44 0.31
CA ILE A 72 20.84 8.75 0.80
C ILE A 72 20.87 8.82 2.33
N LEU A 73 19.88 9.45 2.95
CA LEU A 73 19.75 9.50 4.40
C LEU A 73 19.57 8.11 5.02
N PHE A 74 18.74 7.26 4.39
CA PHE A 74 18.56 5.87 4.80
C PHE A 74 19.87 5.09 4.77
N GLU A 75 20.61 5.17 3.67
CA GLU A 75 21.89 4.47 3.53
C GLU A 75 22.91 4.90 4.56
N ARG A 76 23.05 6.20 4.80
CA ARG A 76 23.96 6.75 5.81
C ARG A 76 23.60 6.27 7.21
N ASN A 77 22.32 6.40 7.57
CA ASN A 77 21.85 5.95 8.88
C ASN A 77 22.11 4.46 9.08
N LYS A 78 21.91 3.66 8.04
CA LYS A 78 22.19 2.22 8.08
C LYS A 78 23.67 1.90 8.27
N GLN A 79 24.56 2.61 7.56
CA GLN A 79 26.00 2.46 7.69
C GLN A 79 26.50 2.87 9.09
N GLU A 80 25.90 3.87 9.67
CA GLU A 80 26.24 4.41 10.99
C GLU A 80 25.49 3.74 12.14
N ASN A 81 24.70 2.69 11.88
CA ASN A 81 23.80 2.02 12.84
C ASN A 81 22.81 2.97 13.54
N LYS A 82 22.43 4.05 12.87
CA LYS A 82 21.39 5.00 13.33
C LYS A 82 19.99 4.49 12.96
N PRO A 83 18.94 5.02 13.61
CA PRO A 83 17.57 4.65 13.28
C PRO A 83 17.24 4.93 11.80
N THR A 84 16.61 3.96 11.15
CA THR A 84 16.15 4.01 9.76
C THR A 84 14.64 4.14 9.63
N ARG A 85 14.00 4.57 10.72
CA ARG A 85 12.59 4.98 10.74
C ARG A 85 12.49 6.47 10.49
N PHE A 86 11.73 6.83 9.47
CA PHE A 86 11.48 8.22 9.12
C PHE A 86 10.00 8.53 9.23
N HIS A 87 9.67 9.56 10.00
CA HIS A 87 8.34 10.13 10.09
C HIS A 87 8.40 11.59 9.62
N PHE A 88 7.59 11.91 8.62
CA PHE A 88 7.43 13.25 8.08
C PHE A 88 5.99 13.69 8.29
N ASN A 89 5.81 14.82 9.00
CA ASN A 89 4.50 15.44 9.20
C ASN A 89 4.41 16.73 8.40
N GLY A 90 3.54 16.74 7.39
CA GLY A 90 3.37 17.89 6.49
C GLY A 90 2.60 19.06 7.10
N GLN A 91 1.91 18.87 8.24
CA GLN A 91 1.08 19.91 8.88
C GLN A 91 0.07 20.57 7.91
N GLY A 92 -0.43 19.79 6.95
CA GLY A 92 -1.34 20.26 5.90
C GLY A 92 -0.64 20.90 4.70
N THR A 93 0.69 20.89 4.62
CA THR A 93 1.45 21.39 3.48
C THR A 93 1.13 20.59 2.22
N GLN A 94 0.96 21.27 1.10
CA GLN A 94 0.83 20.66 -0.20
C GLN A 94 2.20 20.35 -0.76
N PHE A 95 2.45 19.07 -1.07
CA PHE A 95 3.67 18.65 -1.75
C PHE A 95 3.33 17.56 -2.78
N ASP A 96 3.22 17.96 -4.05
CA ASP A 96 2.98 17.02 -5.14
C ASP A 96 4.22 16.18 -5.41
N TYR A 97 4.01 14.87 -5.62
CA TYR A 97 5.07 13.89 -5.90
C TYR A 97 6.08 13.65 -4.76
N LEU A 98 5.82 14.09 -3.51
CA LEU A 98 6.72 13.86 -2.38
C LEU A 98 7.25 12.42 -2.35
N PHE A 99 8.56 12.24 -2.20
CA PHE A 99 9.26 10.94 -2.15
C PHE A 99 8.99 10.01 -3.33
N ARG A 100 8.71 10.57 -4.50
CA ARG A 100 8.51 9.76 -5.71
C ARG A 100 9.77 8.93 -6.02
N HIS A 101 9.57 7.66 -6.35
CA HIS A 101 10.63 6.70 -6.72
C HIS A 101 11.64 6.35 -5.61
N VAL A 102 11.40 6.70 -4.34
CA VAL A 102 12.28 6.22 -3.27
C VAL A 102 12.41 4.70 -3.33
N ARG A 103 13.66 4.18 -3.45
CA ARG A 103 13.88 2.74 -3.68
C ARG A 103 14.02 1.95 -2.39
N ASN A 104 14.77 2.48 -1.41
CA ASN A 104 15.07 1.74 -0.20
C ASN A 104 14.69 2.51 1.06
N PHE A 105 13.96 1.84 1.96
CA PHE A 105 13.61 2.34 3.29
C PHE A 105 13.25 1.18 4.22
N ASP A 106 13.51 1.31 5.52
CA ASP A 106 12.96 0.36 6.49
C ASP A 106 11.55 0.76 6.89
N GLU A 107 11.37 1.95 7.46
CA GLU A 107 10.06 2.44 7.89
C GLU A 107 9.88 3.89 7.46
N LEU A 108 8.86 4.13 6.64
CA LEU A 108 8.51 5.45 6.14
C LEU A 108 7.06 5.79 6.51
N ILE A 109 6.87 6.85 7.30
CA ILE A 109 5.58 7.33 7.76
C ILE A 109 5.37 8.74 7.21
N ILE A 110 4.31 8.92 6.45
CA ILE A 110 3.93 10.16 5.78
C ILE A 110 2.59 10.60 6.34
N GLU A 111 2.60 11.72 7.06
CA GLU A 111 1.45 12.20 7.82
C GLU A 111 1.06 13.63 7.43
N ASN A 112 -0.23 13.91 7.35
CA ASN A 112 -0.81 15.26 7.18
C ASN A 112 -0.29 16.03 5.96
N PHE A 113 0.02 15.38 4.86
CA PHE A 113 0.32 16.05 3.60
C PHE A 113 -0.92 16.20 2.73
N LYS A 114 -0.93 17.27 1.93
CA LYS A 114 -1.80 17.45 0.78
C LYS A 114 -0.97 17.33 -0.48
N GLY A 115 -1.58 16.88 -1.57
CA GLY A 115 -0.87 16.80 -2.85
C GLY A 115 -1.22 15.55 -3.66
N THR A 116 -0.80 15.54 -4.91
CA THR A 116 -1.00 14.38 -5.79
C THR A 116 0.25 13.52 -5.85
N ARG A 117 0.07 12.21 -6.06
CA ARG A 117 1.15 11.23 -6.27
C ARG A 117 2.21 11.20 -5.17
N VAL A 118 1.79 11.49 -3.94
CA VAL A 118 2.66 11.38 -2.77
C VAL A 118 3.16 9.95 -2.67
N CYS A 119 4.48 9.78 -2.58
CA CYS A 119 5.19 8.51 -2.47
C CYS A 119 4.81 7.47 -3.56
N SER A 120 4.53 7.96 -4.77
CA SER A 120 4.28 7.06 -5.89
C SER A 120 5.55 6.33 -6.30
N ARG A 121 5.40 5.04 -6.66
CA ARG A 121 6.50 4.16 -7.07
C ARG A 121 7.57 3.96 -5.98
N ALA A 122 7.17 3.88 -4.72
CA ALA A 122 8.07 3.53 -3.63
C ALA A 122 8.54 2.07 -3.76
N ALA A 123 9.81 1.81 -3.48
CA ALA A 123 10.46 0.49 -3.57
C ALA A 123 10.31 -0.17 -4.95
N ILE A 124 10.55 0.57 -6.04
CA ILE A 124 10.53 0.05 -7.41
C ILE A 124 11.92 -0.46 -7.84
N HIS A 125 11.97 -1.11 -9.02
CA HIS A 125 13.22 -1.55 -9.67
C HIS A 125 14.15 -2.32 -8.73
N GLY A 126 13.63 -3.33 -8.04
CA GLY A 126 14.38 -4.14 -7.08
C GLY A 126 14.58 -3.49 -5.70
N GLY A 127 14.03 -2.30 -5.49
CA GLY A 127 14.05 -1.62 -4.20
C GLY A 127 13.28 -2.36 -3.10
N LYS A 128 13.56 -2.02 -1.85
CA LYS A 128 12.99 -2.72 -0.68
C LYS A 128 12.47 -1.76 0.36
N GLY A 129 11.23 -2.00 0.81
CA GLY A 129 10.60 -1.32 1.95
C GLY A 129 10.06 -2.34 2.96
N ASN A 130 10.24 -2.08 4.25
CA ASN A 130 9.63 -2.92 5.27
C ASN A 130 8.23 -2.42 5.65
N LEU A 131 8.11 -1.13 5.99
CA LEU A 131 6.85 -0.54 6.42
C LEU A 131 6.63 0.83 5.77
N LEU A 132 5.52 0.99 5.04
CA LEU A 132 5.08 2.25 4.47
C LEU A 132 3.73 2.63 5.08
N VAL A 133 3.63 3.82 5.68
CA VAL A 133 2.40 4.29 6.34
C VAL A 133 2.00 5.65 5.79
N PHE A 134 0.77 5.75 5.34
CA PHE A 134 0.10 6.99 4.99
C PHE A 134 -0.96 7.30 6.03
N LEU A 135 -0.83 8.43 6.73
CA LEU A 135 -1.67 8.81 7.85
C LEU A 135 -2.25 10.21 7.67
N ASN A 136 -3.57 10.34 7.71
CA ASN A 136 -4.28 11.64 7.66
C ASN A 136 -3.91 12.51 6.44
N ASN A 137 -3.58 11.92 5.30
CA ASN A 137 -3.27 12.68 4.10
C ASN A 137 -4.55 12.96 3.30
N SER A 138 -4.56 14.05 2.55
CA SER A 138 -5.70 14.41 1.69
C SER A 138 -5.22 14.98 0.36
N ASP A 139 -6.07 14.87 -0.65
CA ASP A 139 -5.80 15.49 -1.94
C ASP A 139 -6.34 16.92 -2.02
N THR A 140 -5.96 17.61 -3.10
CA THR A 140 -6.46 18.93 -3.46
C THR A 140 -7.72 18.85 -4.34
N LYS A 141 -8.44 17.71 -4.34
CA LYS A 141 -9.66 17.42 -5.13
C LYS A 141 -9.43 17.42 -6.65
N THR A 142 -8.25 17.07 -7.11
CA THR A 142 -7.99 16.86 -8.54
C THR A 142 -8.43 15.46 -8.96
N LYS A 143 -9.01 15.31 -10.17
CA LYS A 143 -9.47 14.02 -10.71
C LYS A 143 -8.41 12.92 -10.77
N HIS A 144 -7.14 13.28 -10.71
CA HIS A 144 -6.00 12.37 -10.85
C HIS A 144 -5.14 12.28 -9.59
N ALA A 145 -5.62 12.83 -8.47
CA ALA A 145 -4.88 12.75 -7.22
C ALA A 145 -4.77 11.31 -6.74
N SER A 146 -3.57 10.87 -6.47
CA SER A 146 -3.30 9.53 -5.98
C SER A 146 -2.30 9.54 -4.83
N LEU A 147 -2.50 8.62 -3.89
CA LEU A 147 -1.65 8.40 -2.73
C LEU A 147 -1.02 7.02 -2.81
N GLY A 148 0.30 6.93 -2.70
CA GLY A 148 1.01 5.66 -2.64
C GLY A 148 0.68 4.73 -3.82
N SER A 149 0.69 5.24 -5.05
CA SER A 149 0.51 4.42 -6.23
C SER A 149 1.77 3.60 -6.56
N GLU A 150 1.60 2.40 -7.07
CA GLU A 150 2.65 1.49 -7.55
C GLU A 150 3.76 1.15 -6.51
N PRO A 151 3.47 1.01 -5.18
CA PRO A 151 4.50 0.60 -4.23
C PRO A 151 4.94 -0.83 -4.50
N GLY A 152 6.26 -1.10 -4.41
CA GLY A 152 6.83 -2.43 -4.62
C GLY A 152 6.71 -2.96 -6.05
N SER A 153 6.54 -2.10 -7.04
CA SER A 153 6.35 -2.48 -8.45
C SER A 153 7.68 -2.72 -9.18
N TYR A 154 7.61 -3.27 -10.41
CA TYR A 154 8.78 -3.50 -11.28
C TYR A 154 9.93 -4.25 -10.61
N GLY A 155 9.63 -5.40 -10.00
CA GLY A 155 10.61 -6.22 -9.30
C GLY A 155 10.93 -5.78 -7.87
N GLY A 156 10.31 -4.69 -7.41
CA GLY A 156 10.46 -4.19 -6.06
C GLY A 156 9.66 -4.97 -5.01
N HIS A 157 9.90 -4.65 -3.75
CA HIS A 157 9.23 -5.32 -2.63
C HIS A 157 8.92 -4.37 -1.48
N VAL A 158 7.65 -4.38 -1.00
CA VAL A 158 7.28 -3.77 0.28
C VAL A 158 6.62 -4.83 1.16
N ASN A 159 7.07 -4.95 2.42
CA ASN A 159 6.44 -5.94 3.31
C ASN A 159 5.03 -5.53 3.72
N SER A 160 4.82 -4.29 4.18
CA SER A 160 3.50 -3.82 4.61
C SER A 160 3.25 -2.36 4.21
N VAL A 161 2.06 -2.09 3.68
CA VAL A 161 1.59 -0.73 3.37
C VAL A 161 0.31 -0.46 4.14
N PHE A 162 0.27 0.65 4.88
CA PHE A 162 -0.89 1.11 5.63
C PHE A 162 -1.41 2.43 5.07
N TYR A 163 -2.70 2.51 4.82
CA TYR A 163 -3.45 3.72 4.49
C TYR A 163 -4.46 3.96 5.61
N ILE A 164 -4.31 5.05 6.38
CA ILE A 164 -5.12 5.31 7.57
C ILE A 164 -5.66 6.73 7.55
N ASN A 165 -6.98 6.89 7.62
CA ASN A 165 -7.67 8.19 7.65
C ASN A 165 -7.31 9.09 6.46
N ASN A 166 -7.11 8.54 5.27
CA ASN A 166 -6.80 9.35 4.10
C ASN A 166 -8.05 9.66 3.27
N ASP A 167 -8.05 10.83 2.62
CA ASP A 167 -9.11 11.29 1.73
C ASP A 167 -8.50 11.62 0.36
N TYR A 168 -8.55 10.66 -0.55
CA TYR A 168 -7.93 10.75 -1.89
C TYR A 168 -8.82 10.14 -2.96
N ASN A 169 -8.80 10.72 -4.15
CA ASN A 169 -9.51 10.14 -5.29
C ASN A 169 -9.03 8.71 -5.59
N SER A 170 -7.73 8.46 -5.55
CA SER A 170 -7.17 7.12 -5.74
C SER A 170 -6.11 6.81 -4.68
N MET A 171 -6.19 5.64 -4.04
CA MET A 171 -5.22 5.16 -3.06
C MET A 171 -4.74 3.76 -3.44
N GLY A 172 -3.43 3.56 -3.41
CA GLY A 172 -2.85 2.25 -3.64
C GLY A 172 -3.16 1.68 -5.03
N SER A 173 -3.06 2.48 -6.09
CA SER A 173 -3.18 1.96 -7.45
C SER A 173 -1.96 1.13 -7.83
N SER A 174 -2.16 0.04 -8.58
CA SER A 174 -1.10 -0.85 -9.09
C SER A 174 -0.11 -1.35 -8.02
N ILE A 175 -0.62 -1.67 -6.82
CA ILE A 175 0.19 -2.17 -5.71
C ILE A 175 0.94 -3.45 -6.11
N GLY A 176 2.29 -3.41 -6.06
CA GLY A 176 3.15 -4.54 -6.35
C GLY A 176 3.13 -5.00 -7.82
N ASP A 177 2.79 -4.12 -8.76
CA ASP A 177 2.75 -4.46 -10.20
C ASP A 177 4.12 -4.97 -10.69
N CYS A 178 4.13 -6.19 -11.25
CA CYS A 178 5.37 -6.89 -11.61
C CYS A 178 6.41 -7.01 -10.47
N GLY A 179 5.97 -6.88 -9.22
CA GLY A 179 6.79 -6.96 -8.02
C GLY A 179 6.02 -7.58 -6.85
N SER A 180 6.13 -7.03 -5.64
CA SER A 180 5.39 -7.57 -4.50
C SER A 180 5.11 -6.59 -3.36
N VAL A 181 3.91 -6.72 -2.79
CA VAL A 181 3.55 -6.18 -1.48
C VAL A 181 2.94 -7.32 -0.66
N ASN A 182 3.53 -7.69 0.48
CA ASN A 182 2.97 -8.79 1.24
C ASN A 182 1.59 -8.43 1.82
N PHE A 183 1.48 -7.26 2.44
CA PHE A 183 0.26 -6.85 3.14
C PHE A 183 -0.13 -5.41 2.81
N THR A 184 -1.41 -5.23 2.51
CA THR A 184 -2.03 -3.90 2.36
C THR A 184 -3.13 -3.76 3.40
N ILE A 185 -3.10 -2.68 4.17
CA ILE A 185 -4.07 -2.38 5.21
C ILE A 185 -4.67 -1.00 4.97
N GLY A 186 -5.97 -0.92 4.78
CA GLY A 186 -6.72 0.33 4.68
C GLY A 186 -7.68 0.48 5.85
N VAL A 187 -7.64 1.64 6.52
CA VAL A 187 -8.49 1.92 7.68
C VAL A 187 -9.08 3.32 7.57
N ASN A 188 -10.41 3.40 7.63
CA ASN A 188 -11.14 4.67 7.64
C ASN A 188 -10.72 5.62 6.50
N ASN A 189 -10.59 5.08 5.29
CA ASN A 189 -10.24 5.88 4.13
C ASN A 189 -11.50 6.22 3.32
N ASN A 190 -11.47 7.39 2.69
CA ASN A 190 -12.50 7.87 1.80
C ASN A 190 -11.91 8.15 0.42
N GLY A 191 -12.52 7.64 -0.66
CA GLY A 191 -12.01 7.89 -2.00
C GLY A 191 -12.77 7.18 -3.10
N SER A 192 -12.68 7.66 -4.34
CA SER A 192 -13.34 7.01 -5.48
C SER A 192 -12.75 5.63 -5.76
N GLN A 193 -11.43 5.50 -5.73
CA GLN A 193 -10.74 4.25 -6.07
C GLN A 193 -9.80 3.84 -4.95
N PHE A 194 -10.01 2.65 -4.39
CA PHE A 194 -9.16 2.11 -3.36
C PHE A 194 -8.59 0.75 -3.77
N ASN A 195 -7.26 0.63 -3.67
CA ASN A 195 -6.53 -0.60 -3.97
C ASN A 195 -6.77 -1.15 -5.39
N HIS A 196 -6.42 -0.33 -6.38
CA HIS A 196 -6.48 -0.68 -7.79
C HIS A 196 -5.16 -1.37 -8.21
N HIS A 197 -5.21 -2.53 -8.63
CA HIS A 197 -4.43 -3.62 -9.19
C HIS A 197 -2.94 -3.61 -9.40
N ALA A 198 -2.42 -4.75 -9.00
CA ALA A 198 -1.20 -5.36 -9.47
C ALA A 198 -1.42 -6.19 -10.76
N HIS A 199 -0.90 -5.78 -11.88
CA HIS A 199 -0.64 -6.68 -13.00
C HIS A 199 0.55 -7.56 -12.62
N ASN A 200 0.37 -8.90 -12.61
CA ASN A 200 1.45 -9.86 -12.33
C ASN A 200 2.20 -9.75 -10.98
N GLY A 201 1.73 -8.96 -10.03
CA GLY A 201 2.35 -8.80 -8.71
C GLY A 201 2.00 -9.90 -7.71
N ASN A 202 2.81 -10.08 -6.68
CA ASN A 202 2.57 -11.01 -5.57
C ASN A 202 2.09 -10.26 -4.34
N ASN A 203 0.78 -10.38 -4.03
CA ASN A 203 0.20 -9.81 -2.81
C ASN A 203 -0.37 -10.94 -1.96
N ILE A 204 -0.02 -10.97 -0.66
CA ILE A 204 -0.46 -12.05 0.23
C ILE A 204 -1.85 -11.76 0.76
N ALA A 205 -2.03 -10.61 1.40
CA ALA A 205 -3.33 -10.26 1.95
C ALA A 205 -3.62 -8.76 1.93
N THR A 206 -4.90 -8.44 1.74
CA THR A 206 -5.44 -7.09 1.87
C THR A 206 -6.50 -7.07 2.96
N PHE A 207 -6.40 -6.11 3.87
CA PHE A 207 -7.37 -5.80 4.91
C PHE A 207 -7.92 -4.40 4.69
N LEU A 208 -9.23 -4.26 4.54
CA LEU A 208 -9.90 -2.96 4.49
C LEU A 208 -10.95 -2.91 5.62
N VAL A 209 -10.86 -1.86 6.44
CA VAL A 209 -11.71 -1.69 7.62
C VAL A 209 -12.27 -0.27 7.62
N ASP A 210 -13.59 -0.16 7.72
CA ASP A 210 -14.30 1.13 7.78
C ASP A 210 -13.99 2.08 6.60
N CYS A 211 -13.78 1.55 5.39
CA CYS A 211 -13.48 2.33 4.19
C CYS A 211 -14.75 2.61 3.37
N ILE A 212 -14.78 3.79 2.74
CA ILE A 212 -15.86 4.23 1.85
C ILE A 212 -15.26 4.53 0.47
N GLY A 213 -15.91 4.07 -0.60
CA GLY A 213 -15.42 4.34 -1.97
C GLY A 213 -16.40 3.97 -3.07
N GLU A 214 -16.21 4.54 -4.26
CA GLU A 214 -16.96 4.11 -5.44
C GLU A 214 -16.46 2.73 -5.91
N PHE A 215 -15.14 2.58 -6.07
CA PHE A 215 -14.50 1.37 -6.57
C PHE A 215 -13.49 0.85 -5.57
N ILE A 216 -13.82 -0.26 -4.92
CA ILE A 216 -12.92 -0.93 -3.99
C ILE A 216 -12.41 -2.20 -4.63
N LEU A 217 -11.10 -2.42 -4.63
CA LEU A 217 -10.43 -3.56 -5.25
C LEU A 217 -10.76 -3.68 -6.75
N SER A 218 -10.79 -2.58 -7.49
CA SER A 218 -11.09 -2.56 -8.91
C SER A 218 -9.88 -2.97 -9.76
N GLY A 219 -10.00 -3.76 -10.83
CA GLY A 219 -8.98 -4.04 -11.83
C GLY A 219 -8.97 -5.42 -12.45
N SER A 220 -8.17 -5.56 -13.48
CA SER A 220 -8.30 -6.66 -14.42
C SER A 220 -7.60 -7.96 -14.01
N ASP A 221 -6.62 -7.94 -13.12
CA ASP A 221 -5.82 -9.14 -12.88
C ASP A 221 -5.30 -9.28 -11.44
N LEU A 222 -6.21 -9.51 -10.48
CA LEU A 222 -5.86 -9.90 -9.09
C LEU A 222 -5.24 -11.30 -9.02
N THR A 223 -4.49 -11.70 -10.02
CA THR A 223 -4.09 -13.10 -10.22
C THR A 223 -3.27 -13.69 -9.09
N LYS A 224 -2.69 -12.85 -8.24
CA LYS A 224 -1.77 -13.29 -7.19
C LYS A 224 -2.11 -12.80 -5.79
N LEU A 225 -3.21 -12.07 -5.58
CA LEU A 225 -3.74 -11.79 -4.25
C LEU A 225 -4.35 -13.06 -3.65
N LYS A 226 -3.87 -13.49 -2.49
CA LYS A 226 -4.28 -14.76 -1.89
C LYS A 226 -5.48 -14.60 -0.98
N SER A 227 -5.52 -13.54 -0.18
CA SER A 227 -6.56 -13.34 0.83
C SER A 227 -7.07 -11.90 0.87
N ILE A 228 -8.37 -11.73 1.02
CA ILE A 228 -9.05 -10.44 1.19
C ILE A 228 -9.92 -10.47 2.44
N TYR A 229 -9.82 -9.41 3.24
CA TYR A 229 -10.59 -9.21 4.46
C TYR A 229 -11.23 -7.82 4.44
N LEU A 230 -12.54 -7.76 4.26
CA LEU A 230 -13.31 -6.52 4.22
C LEU A 230 -14.22 -6.44 5.44
N SER A 231 -14.12 -5.38 6.23
CA SER A 231 -14.94 -5.16 7.42
C SER A 231 -15.54 -3.77 7.41
N ASN A 232 -16.86 -3.67 7.50
CA ASN A 232 -17.61 -2.42 7.52
C ASN A 232 -17.29 -1.51 6.32
N ILE A 233 -17.33 -2.08 5.12
CA ILE A 233 -17.05 -1.38 3.87
C ILE A 233 -18.35 -0.86 3.27
N THR A 234 -18.33 0.38 2.80
CA THR A 234 -19.40 0.93 1.95
C THR A 234 -18.83 1.24 0.58
N ALA A 235 -19.30 0.58 -0.47
CA ALA A 235 -18.84 0.78 -1.82
C ALA A 235 -19.98 0.74 -2.83
N GLU A 236 -19.88 1.55 -3.90
CA GLU A 236 -20.78 1.39 -5.05
C GLU A 236 -20.44 0.13 -5.82
N SER A 237 -19.15 -0.13 -5.98
CA SER A 237 -18.68 -1.30 -6.71
C SER A 237 -17.46 -1.92 -6.05
N ALA A 238 -17.46 -3.24 -5.91
CA ALA A 238 -16.28 -4.00 -5.53
C ALA A 238 -16.03 -5.10 -6.56
N PHE A 239 -14.80 -5.13 -7.07
CA PHE A 239 -14.40 -6.12 -8.07
C PHE A 239 -13.37 -7.05 -7.47
N VAL A 240 -13.74 -8.28 -7.30
CA VAL A 240 -12.82 -9.33 -6.96
C VAL A 240 -12.68 -10.22 -8.19
N ASN A 241 -11.55 -10.14 -8.89
CA ASN A 241 -11.30 -10.94 -10.07
C ASN A 241 -10.87 -12.39 -9.73
N ASN A 242 -10.88 -13.28 -10.69
CA ASN A 242 -10.95 -14.73 -10.71
C ASN A 242 -9.98 -15.56 -9.88
N LYS A 243 -9.02 -14.97 -9.16
CA LYS A 243 -7.93 -15.76 -8.58
C LYS A 243 -7.66 -15.54 -7.08
N VAL A 244 -8.54 -14.79 -6.40
CA VAL A 244 -8.46 -14.68 -4.93
C VAL A 244 -8.91 -16.00 -4.31
N LYS A 245 -8.05 -16.61 -3.50
CA LYS A 245 -8.35 -17.90 -2.88
C LYS A 245 -9.29 -17.81 -1.68
N TYR A 246 -9.27 -16.67 -0.99
CA TYR A 246 -10.05 -16.46 0.22
C TYR A 246 -10.57 -15.04 0.29
N CYS A 247 -11.86 -14.87 0.53
CA CYS A 247 -12.50 -13.59 0.73
C CYS A 247 -13.44 -13.61 1.94
N LEU A 248 -13.22 -12.73 2.91
CA LEU A 248 -14.10 -12.50 4.04
C LEU A 248 -14.73 -11.12 3.92
N LEU A 249 -16.06 -11.05 3.87
CA LEU A 249 -16.83 -9.82 3.98
C LEU A 249 -17.62 -9.82 5.28
N TYR A 250 -17.41 -8.81 6.11
CA TYR A 250 -18.04 -8.67 7.42
C TYR A 250 -18.67 -7.27 7.56
N LYS A 251 -19.98 -7.21 7.86
CA LYS A 251 -20.75 -5.96 8.03
C LYS A 251 -20.56 -4.96 6.88
N SER A 252 -20.48 -5.41 5.64
CA SER A 252 -20.18 -4.55 4.49
C SER A 252 -21.39 -4.39 3.59
N ARG A 253 -21.53 -3.18 3.01
CA ARG A 253 -22.56 -2.84 2.01
C ARG A 253 -21.88 -2.54 0.69
N ILE A 254 -22.21 -3.30 -0.35
CA ILE A 254 -21.69 -3.13 -1.70
C ILE A 254 -22.85 -3.12 -2.66
N ASN A 255 -23.03 -2.02 -3.40
CA ASN A 255 -24.17 -1.85 -4.29
C ASN A 255 -24.03 -2.74 -5.53
N GLU A 256 -22.86 -2.77 -6.13
CA GLU A 256 -22.57 -3.62 -7.27
C GLU A 256 -21.32 -4.46 -7.03
N MET A 257 -21.46 -5.75 -7.15
CA MET A 257 -20.34 -6.66 -7.05
C MET A 257 -20.02 -7.21 -8.45
N GLY A 258 -18.86 -6.86 -8.96
CA GLY A 258 -18.32 -7.42 -10.19
C GLY A 258 -18.12 -8.95 -10.05
N ARG A 259 -17.52 -9.60 -11.03
CA ARG A 259 -17.29 -11.07 -11.01
C ARG A 259 -16.49 -11.48 -9.78
N ILE A 260 -17.16 -11.70 -8.66
CA ILE A 260 -16.58 -12.49 -7.59
C ILE A 260 -16.49 -13.92 -8.07
N LEU A 261 -15.37 -14.43 -7.97
CA LEU A 261 -14.98 -15.70 -8.47
C LEU A 261 -15.16 -16.80 -7.48
N LEU A 262 -16.37 -17.18 -7.38
CA LEU A 262 -16.76 -18.52 -6.93
C LEU A 262 -16.71 -19.54 -8.09
N THR A 263 -16.06 -19.22 -9.20
CA THR A 263 -15.99 -20.12 -10.35
C THR A 263 -14.93 -21.20 -10.22
N HIS A 264 -13.94 -21.03 -9.31
CA HIS A 264 -12.98 -22.09 -9.05
C HIS A 264 -13.46 -22.92 -7.85
N PRO A 265 -13.49 -24.26 -7.94
CA PRO A 265 -13.96 -25.14 -6.88
C PRO A 265 -13.21 -24.97 -5.56
N ASP A 266 -11.96 -24.52 -5.61
CA ASP A 266 -11.09 -24.31 -4.44
C ASP A 266 -11.24 -22.93 -3.80
N ASN A 267 -12.04 -22.01 -4.37
CA ASN A 267 -12.21 -20.68 -3.81
C ASN A 267 -13.28 -20.70 -2.71
N LYS A 268 -12.97 -20.13 -1.55
CA LYS A 268 -13.93 -19.94 -0.44
C LYS A 268 -14.20 -18.46 -0.23
N ALA A 269 -15.46 -18.07 -0.29
CA ALA A 269 -15.93 -16.76 0.11
C ALA A 269 -16.85 -16.89 1.32
N PHE A 270 -16.63 -16.01 2.29
CA PHE A 270 -17.37 -16.01 3.54
C PHE A 270 -18.04 -14.64 3.71
N PHE A 271 -19.34 -14.67 3.96
CA PHE A 271 -20.16 -13.46 4.08
C PHE A 271 -20.90 -13.47 5.42
N ASP A 272 -20.72 -12.42 6.23
CA ASP A 272 -21.54 -12.20 7.42
C ASP A 272 -22.07 -10.77 7.40
N LYS A 273 -23.41 -10.61 7.60
CA LYS A 273 -24.12 -9.32 7.59
C LYS A 273 -23.78 -8.46 6.38
N PHE A 274 -23.90 -9.05 5.20
CA PHE A 274 -23.56 -8.43 3.93
C PHE A 274 -24.82 -8.10 3.15
N ASP A 275 -24.91 -6.83 2.68
CA ASP A 275 -25.97 -6.35 1.80
C ASP A 275 -25.41 -6.21 0.37
N LEU A 276 -25.96 -7.01 -0.54
CA LEU A 276 -25.69 -6.93 -1.97
C LEU A 276 -26.93 -6.41 -2.68
N CYS A 277 -26.83 -5.23 -3.29
CA CYS A 277 -27.96 -4.64 -4.01
C CYS A 277 -28.06 -5.18 -5.46
N TYR A 278 -26.94 -5.43 -6.10
CA TYR A 278 -26.89 -5.91 -7.48
C TYR A 278 -25.65 -6.77 -7.77
N SER A 279 -25.77 -7.75 -8.68
CA SER A 279 -24.65 -8.54 -9.16
C SER A 279 -24.68 -8.69 -10.67
N LYS A 280 -23.57 -8.39 -11.33
CA LYS A 280 -23.36 -8.65 -12.78
C LYS A 280 -23.16 -10.13 -13.12
N THR A 281 -22.96 -10.97 -12.10
CA THR A 281 -22.80 -12.42 -12.30
C THR A 281 -24.16 -13.09 -12.18
N PRO A 282 -24.71 -13.71 -13.23
CA PRO A 282 -25.97 -14.42 -13.14
C PRO A 282 -25.95 -15.44 -11.99
N ASN A 283 -27.01 -15.45 -11.19
CA ASN A 283 -27.19 -16.34 -10.03
C ASN A 283 -26.21 -16.14 -8.84
N LEU A 284 -25.39 -15.09 -8.80
CA LEU A 284 -24.53 -14.84 -7.65
C LEU A 284 -25.35 -14.53 -6.39
N ALA A 285 -26.40 -13.69 -6.52
CA ALA A 285 -27.29 -13.38 -5.40
C ALA A 285 -27.97 -14.65 -4.81
N GLY A 286 -28.38 -15.58 -5.69
CA GLY A 286 -28.90 -16.89 -5.25
C GLY A 286 -27.86 -17.78 -4.60
N LYS A 287 -26.63 -17.79 -5.10
CA LYS A 287 -25.52 -18.55 -4.51
C LYS A 287 -25.06 -17.96 -3.16
N ILE A 288 -25.07 -16.64 -3.00
CA ILE A 288 -24.74 -15.96 -1.74
C ILE A 288 -25.80 -16.22 -0.68
N LYS A 289 -27.11 -16.18 -1.03
CA LYS A 289 -28.19 -16.50 -0.10
C LYS A 289 -28.15 -17.92 0.43
N ASN A 290 -27.62 -18.86 -0.34
CA ASN A 290 -27.63 -20.30 -0.02
C ASN A 290 -26.32 -20.83 0.56
N LYS A 291 -25.22 -20.07 0.57
CA LYS A 291 -23.92 -20.56 1.05
C LYS A 291 -23.35 -19.69 2.17
N SER A 292 -23.27 -20.32 3.30
CA SER A 292 -22.39 -20.05 4.44
C SER A 292 -22.62 -18.75 5.19
N ARG A 293 -23.53 -18.77 6.15
CA ARG A 293 -23.34 -17.97 7.36
C ARG A 293 -22.06 -18.47 8.03
N VAL A 294 -20.95 -17.77 7.80
CA VAL A 294 -19.73 -18.04 8.58
C VAL A 294 -20.00 -17.64 10.00
N ARG A 295 -19.87 -18.59 10.90
CA ARG A 295 -19.91 -18.26 12.31
C ARG A 295 -18.60 -17.56 12.65
N ILE A 296 -18.65 -16.44 13.39
CA ILE A 296 -17.45 -15.70 13.85
C ILE A 296 -16.41 -16.66 14.47
N LYS A 297 -16.86 -17.74 15.14
CA LYS A 297 -15.98 -18.77 15.71
C LYS A 297 -15.14 -19.54 14.69
N ASP A 298 -15.52 -19.53 13.43
CA ASP A 298 -14.81 -20.24 12.35
C ASP A 298 -13.77 -19.33 11.66
N ILE A 299 -13.71 -18.04 12.05
CA ILE A 299 -12.70 -17.08 11.57
C ILE A 299 -11.47 -17.21 12.46
N ASN A 300 -10.30 -17.22 11.84
CA ASN A 300 -9.03 -17.23 12.58
C ASN A 300 -8.98 -16.06 13.58
N LYS A 301 -8.65 -16.37 14.84
CA LYS A 301 -8.61 -15.38 15.94
C LYS A 301 -7.65 -14.24 15.67
N ASP A 302 -6.50 -14.49 15.01
CA ASP A 302 -5.54 -13.46 14.67
C ASP A 302 -6.09 -12.51 13.58
N VAL A 303 -6.92 -13.00 12.63
CA VAL A 303 -7.64 -12.16 11.66
C VAL A 303 -8.61 -11.21 12.37
N LEU A 304 -9.44 -11.74 13.28
CA LEU A 304 -10.35 -10.91 14.07
C LEU A 304 -9.58 -9.87 14.88
N LYS A 305 -8.48 -10.26 15.50
CA LYS A 305 -7.62 -9.34 16.25
C LYS A 305 -7.00 -8.25 15.38
N ILE A 306 -6.58 -8.56 14.15
CA ILE A 306 -6.09 -7.57 13.18
C ILE A 306 -7.21 -6.57 12.86
N ILE A 307 -8.43 -7.04 12.56
CA ILE A 307 -9.58 -6.17 12.27
C ILE A 307 -9.91 -5.27 13.47
N GLU A 308 -9.93 -5.82 14.68
CA GLU A 308 -10.19 -5.05 15.90
C GLU A 308 -9.13 -3.99 16.17
N LEU A 309 -7.85 -4.35 16.09
CA LEU A 309 -6.74 -3.40 16.21
C LEU A 309 -6.78 -2.33 15.10
N SER A 310 -7.18 -2.70 13.88
CA SER A 310 -7.31 -1.75 12.78
C SER A 310 -8.37 -0.68 13.08
N LYS A 311 -9.48 -1.05 13.72
CA LYS A 311 -10.52 -0.08 14.13
C LYS A 311 -10.02 0.94 15.16
N THR A 312 -9.10 0.55 16.04
CA THR A 312 -8.55 1.50 17.02
C THR A 312 -7.64 2.55 16.40
N LEU A 313 -7.13 2.32 15.18
CA LEU A 313 -6.25 3.28 14.49
C LEU A 313 -6.96 4.57 14.06
N GLN A 314 -8.29 4.54 13.90
CA GLN A 314 -9.07 5.68 13.35
C GLN A 314 -8.96 6.96 14.17
N ASN A 315 -8.82 6.85 15.49
CA ASN A 315 -8.88 7.98 16.41
C ASN A 315 -7.55 8.24 17.13
N GLN A 316 -6.47 7.66 16.61
CA GLN A 316 -5.14 7.80 17.20
C GLN A 316 -4.28 8.77 16.39
N SER A 317 -3.45 9.54 17.10
CA SER A 317 -2.39 10.36 16.50
C SER A 317 -1.03 9.70 16.67
N TYR A 318 -0.08 10.09 15.84
CA TYR A 318 1.32 9.79 16.11
C TYR A 318 1.78 10.48 17.43
N PRO A 319 2.54 9.81 18.33
CA PRO A 319 3.19 8.50 18.14
C PRO A 319 2.38 7.29 18.63
N HIS A 320 1.16 7.46 19.15
CA HIS A 320 0.40 6.34 19.74
C HIS A 320 0.01 5.28 18.72
N ILE A 321 -0.45 5.73 17.55
CA ILE A 321 -0.89 4.87 16.44
C ILE A 321 0.19 3.87 15.99
N ILE A 322 1.47 4.28 16.05
CA ILE A 322 2.57 3.43 15.57
C ILE A 322 2.73 2.15 16.39
N LYS A 323 2.39 2.18 17.69
CA LYS A 323 2.42 0.99 18.54
C LYS A 323 1.43 -0.07 18.07
N ASP A 324 0.23 0.34 17.66
CA ASP A 324 -0.80 -0.58 17.18
C ASP A 324 -0.49 -1.03 15.76
N ILE A 325 0.06 -0.17 14.90
CA ILE A 325 0.59 -0.58 13.59
C ILE A 325 1.62 -1.69 13.76
N TYR A 326 2.55 -1.58 14.71
CA TYR A 326 3.54 -2.65 14.96
C TYR A 326 2.90 -3.94 15.47
N LYS A 327 1.87 -3.86 16.34
CA LYS A 327 1.14 -5.07 16.77
C LYS A 327 0.48 -5.75 15.58
N ILE A 328 -0.17 -4.97 14.71
CA ILE A 328 -0.79 -5.50 13.48
C ILE A 328 0.28 -6.12 12.58
N ASN A 329 1.36 -5.38 12.30
CA ASN A 329 2.44 -5.86 11.43
C ASN A 329 3.09 -7.15 11.96
N LYS A 330 3.25 -7.27 13.28
CA LYS A 330 3.72 -8.51 13.93
C LYS A 330 2.74 -9.68 13.72
N LEU A 331 1.42 -9.43 13.86
CA LEU A 331 0.41 -10.46 13.62
C LEU A 331 0.36 -10.88 12.14
N LEU A 332 0.48 -9.93 11.21
CA LEU A 332 0.55 -10.20 9.79
C LEU A 332 1.74 -11.08 9.44
N ASN A 333 2.92 -10.73 9.91
CA ASN A 333 4.15 -11.49 9.64
C ASN A 333 4.11 -12.88 10.29
N LYS A 334 3.61 -13.00 11.53
CA LYS A 334 3.39 -14.30 12.21
C LYS A 334 2.48 -15.22 11.39
N ASN A 335 1.45 -14.66 10.76
CA ASN A 335 0.45 -15.43 10.01
C ASN A 335 0.70 -15.42 8.50
N LYS A 336 1.85 -14.97 8.02
CA LYS A 336 2.16 -14.82 6.59
C LYS A 336 1.84 -16.08 5.79
N MET A 337 2.26 -17.25 6.27
CA MET A 337 2.01 -18.52 5.60
C MET A 337 0.51 -18.89 5.61
N ARG A 338 -0.22 -18.59 6.69
CA ARG A 338 -1.68 -18.79 6.76
C ARG A 338 -2.40 -17.93 5.71
N PHE A 339 -2.02 -16.68 5.55
CA PHE A 339 -2.62 -15.79 4.54
C PHE A 339 -2.24 -16.20 3.11
N ALA A 340 -1.03 -16.69 2.91
CA ALA A 340 -0.58 -17.19 1.60
C ALA A 340 -1.28 -18.50 1.20
N PHE A 341 -1.65 -19.34 2.19
CA PHE A 341 -2.31 -20.64 2.01
C PHE A 341 -3.57 -20.76 2.86
N PRO A 342 -4.59 -19.91 2.63
CA PRO A 342 -5.75 -19.79 3.53
C PRO A 342 -6.65 -21.02 3.56
N LEU A 343 -6.53 -21.90 2.60
CA LEU A 343 -7.38 -23.10 2.47
C LEU A 343 -6.79 -24.36 3.08
N LEU A 344 -5.52 -24.34 3.48
CA LEU A 344 -4.87 -25.48 4.12
C LEU A 344 -5.38 -25.64 5.56
N SER A 345 -5.57 -26.86 5.99
CA SER A 345 -5.75 -27.22 7.42
C SER A 345 -4.46 -26.87 8.20
N ASP A 346 -4.54 -26.83 9.53
CA ASP A 346 -3.36 -26.53 10.36
C ASP A 346 -2.26 -27.56 10.15
N LYS A 347 -2.60 -28.83 10.05
CA LYS A 347 -1.64 -29.92 9.79
C LYS A 347 -0.94 -29.79 8.43
N GLU A 348 -1.70 -29.47 7.37
CA GLU A 348 -1.12 -29.24 6.03
C GLU A 348 -0.25 -27.99 5.99
N LEU A 349 -0.63 -26.95 6.73
CA LEU A 349 0.15 -25.72 6.83
C LEU A 349 1.47 -25.96 7.57
N GLU A 350 1.46 -26.67 8.68
CA GLU A 350 2.67 -27.07 9.41
C GLU A 350 3.62 -27.89 8.53
N ALA A 351 3.08 -28.87 7.81
CA ALA A 351 3.86 -29.65 6.85
C ALA A 351 4.47 -28.76 5.75
N LYS A 352 3.72 -27.76 5.26
CA LYS A 352 4.21 -26.80 4.25
C LYS A 352 5.29 -25.89 4.79
N ILE A 353 5.17 -25.42 6.03
CA ILE A 353 6.18 -24.60 6.71
C ILE A 353 7.47 -25.43 6.89
N ALA A 354 7.37 -26.62 7.45
CA ALA A 354 8.51 -27.51 7.65
C ALA A 354 9.23 -27.83 6.33
N TRP A 355 8.47 -28.07 5.25
CA TRP A 355 9.06 -28.29 3.93
C TRP A 355 9.81 -27.06 3.42
N ASN A 356 9.25 -25.85 3.55
CA ASN A 356 9.89 -24.61 3.15
C ASN A 356 11.19 -24.35 3.93
N GLU A 357 11.18 -24.55 5.25
CA GLU A 357 12.37 -24.43 6.09
C GLU A 357 13.47 -25.40 5.67
N LYS A 358 13.10 -26.62 5.32
CA LYS A 358 14.06 -27.66 4.92
C LYS A 358 14.70 -27.41 3.55
N TYR A 359 13.95 -26.87 2.59
CA TYR A 359 14.38 -26.87 1.17
C TYR A 359 14.61 -25.48 0.56
N ILE A 360 14.11 -24.40 1.16
CA ILE A 360 14.24 -23.03 0.61
C ILE A 360 15.31 -22.22 1.35
N ILE A 361 15.54 -22.45 2.65
CA ILE A 361 16.53 -21.69 3.44
C ILE A 361 17.97 -22.14 3.14
N LYS A 362 18.17 -23.21 2.37
CA LYS A 362 19.49 -23.71 1.97
C LYS A 362 19.98 -23.22 0.59
N LYS A 363 19.30 -22.24 0.02
CA LYS A 363 19.74 -21.50 -1.17
C LYS A 363 20.05 -20.04 -0.81
#